data_65d0b6d1da624fb57c740f351bfd65ab
#
_entry.id   65d0b6d1da624fb57c740f351bfd65ab
#
_cell.length_a   1.000
_cell.length_b   1.000
_cell.length_c   1.000
_cell.angle_alpha   90.00
_cell.angle_beta   90.00
_cell.angle_gamma   90.00
#
_symmetry.space_group_name_H-M   'P 1'
#
loop_
_entity.id
_entity.type
_entity.pdbx_description
1 polymer ?
#
loop_
_entity_poly.entity_id
_entity_poly.type
_entity_poly.pdbx_seq_one_letter_code
_entity_poly.pdbx_strand_id
1 'polypeptide(L)'
;AYKNALTRLPLDKKTLIEKDGGYQAGSYWRSVGGSVYDFYDYHYLGVNPNSGLPMYTVDEEDYSPADFDGVKGLEYGQMEDGTYWVSQTSYASRQKLGKSAIPEVYGGISTSLEAYGFDLSVQTAFQIGGYVYDSYYASLMGSGEYGQNWHKDIFKRWTPTNTTTSVPKVQNNTQNISEASDRWLITASYFSLRNITLGYTFPKKWMEKAKIRSLRLYVVGDNLALASARKGLDPRQSFSGSTGYNYSALCTVSGGISLGF
;
A
#
# COMPACT_ATOMS: atom_id res chain seq x y z
N ALA A 1 -8.07 -21.03 -4.94
CA ALA A 1 -8.07 -19.64 -4.48
C ALA A 1 -8.97 -19.55 -3.23
N TYR A 2 -8.44 -19.02 -2.14
CA TYR A 2 -9.22 -18.79 -0.92
C TYR A 2 -9.92 -17.44 -1.05
N LYS A 3 -11.24 -17.42 -1.02
CA LYS A 3 -12.02 -16.19 -1.04
C LYS A 3 -12.29 -15.76 0.41
N ASN A 4 -11.66 -14.70 0.87
CA ASN A 4 -11.90 -14.12 2.19
C ASN A 4 -13.16 -13.23 2.14
N ALA A 5 -14.32 -13.83 2.35
CA ALA A 5 -15.58 -13.13 2.33
C ALA A 5 -16.34 -13.35 3.64
N LEU A 6 -16.92 -12.29 4.19
CA LEU A 6 -17.78 -12.36 5.36
C LEU A 6 -19.07 -13.11 5.02
N THR A 7 -19.39 -14.14 5.80
CA THR A 7 -20.61 -14.94 5.61
C THR A 7 -21.81 -14.34 6.35
N ARG A 8 -21.57 -13.60 7.43
CA ARG A 8 -22.60 -12.89 8.22
C ARG A 8 -21.99 -11.74 9.00
N LEU A 9 -22.80 -10.75 9.34
CA LEU A 9 -22.44 -9.67 10.24
C LEU A 9 -22.77 -10.04 11.71
N PRO A 10 -22.08 -9.45 12.70
CA PRO A 10 -22.40 -9.64 14.11
C PRO A 10 -23.85 -9.21 14.43
N LEU A 11 -24.55 -9.98 15.26
CA LEU A 11 -25.95 -9.70 15.62
C LEU A 11 -26.12 -8.39 16.41
N ASP A 12 -25.14 -8.06 17.24
CA ASP A 12 -25.08 -6.83 18.02
C ASP A 12 -24.92 -5.57 17.17
N LYS A 13 -24.52 -5.73 15.92
CA LYS A 13 -24.36 -4.63 14.96
C LYS A 13 -25.58 -4.39 14.05
N LYS A 14 -26.69 -5.09 14.27
CA LYS A 14 -27.91 -4.88 13.47
C LYS A 14 -28.40 -3.44 13.44
N THR A 15 -28.23 -2.71 14.53
CA THR A 15 -28.59 -1.29 14.63
C THR A 15 -27.60 -0.35 13.93
N LEU A 16 -26.42 -0.86 13.53
CA LEU A 16 -25.39 -0.13 12.82
C LEU A 16 -25.29 -0.52 11.34
N ILE A 17 -26.19 -1.39 10.86
CA ILE A 17 -26.27 -1.71 9.44
C ILE A 17 -26.86 -0.51 8.72
N GLU A 18 -26.03 0.08 7.90
CA GLU A 18 -26.35 1.23 7.10
C GLU A 18 -27.09 0.84 5.80
N LYS A 19 -27.50 1.84 5.03
CA LYS A 19 -28.30 1.74 3.80
C LYS A 19 -27.85 0.62 2.85
N ASP A 20 -26.56 0.34 2.78
CA ASP A 20 -25.96 -0.63 1.85
C ASP A 20 -25.77 -2.05 2.40
N GLY A 21 -26.47 -2.40 3.46
CA GLY A 21 -26.43 -3.75 4.04
C GLY A 21 -25.10 -4.10 4.74
N GLY A 22 -24.37 -3.08 5.20
CA GLY A 22 -23.12 -3.22 5.91
C GLY A 22 -22.91 -2.12 6.94
N TYR A 23 -21.71 -2.03 7.48
CA TYR A 23 -21.33 -0.96 8.40
C TYR A 23 -19.87 -0.55 8.22
N GLN A 24 -19.59 0.70 8.55
CA GLN A 24 -18.24 1.24 8.58
C GLN A 24 -17.48 0.75 9.82
N ALA A 25 -16.23 0.34 9.64
CA ALA A 25 -15.30 -0.03 10.71
C ALA A 25 -13.95 0.62 10.45
N GLY A 26 -13.77 1.84 10.93
CA GLY A 26 -12.61 2.68 10.60
C GLY A 26 -12.62 3.08 9.13
N SER A 27 -11.56 2.77 8.40
CA SER A 27 -11.45 3.02 6.95
C SER A 27 -11.93 1.84 6.10
N TYR A 28 -12.74 0.94 6.66
CA TYR A 28 -13.22 -0.25 5.95
C TYR A 28 -14.73 -0.35 6.01
N TRP A 29 -15.30 -0.91 4.95
CA TRP A 29 -16.70 -1.32 4.89
C TRP A 29 -16.84 -2.82 5.10
N ARG A 30 -17.73 -3.22 5.99
CA ARG A 30 -18.01 -4.63 6.25
C ARG A 30 -19.43 -4.97 5.87
N SER A 31 -19.57 -5.77 4.84
CA SER A 31 -20.86 -6.30 4.36
C SER A 31 -20.77 -7.80 4.10
N VAL A 32 -21.92 -8.45 4.07
CA VAL A 32 -21.99 -9.87 3.69
C VAL A 32 -21.51 -10.03 2.25
N GLY A 33 -20.63 -11.00 2.02
CA GLY A 33 -19.99 -11.23 0.72
C GLY A 33 -18.77 -10.37 0.43
N GLY A 34 -18.53 -9.31 1.21
CA GLY A 34 -17.34 -8.46 1.14
C GLY A 34 -16.16 -8.98 1.97
N SER A 35 -14.99 -8.40 1.78
CA SER A 35 -13.82 -8.64 2.61
C SER A 35 -13.90 -7.86 3.92
N VAL A 36 -13.16 -8.30 4.94
CA VAL A 36 -13.01 -7.57 6.21
C VAL A 36 -12.27 -6.25 6.00
N TYR A 37 -11.48 -6.16 4.95
CA TYR A 37 -10.60 -5.03 4.63
C TYR A 37 -10.93 -4.39 3.28
N ASP A 38 -12.22 -4.29 2.93
CA ASP A 38 -12.67 -3.49 1.80
C ASP A 38 -12.62 -2.01 2.18
N PHE A 39 -11.88 -1.21 1.43
CA PHE A 39 -11.68 0.20 1.75
C PHE A 39 -12.97 1.01 1.58
N TYR A 40 -13.22 1.86 2.57
CA TYR A 40 -14.33 2.80 2.63
C TYR A 40 -13.81 4.16 3.06
N ASP A 41 -13.72 5.07 2.11
CA ASP A 41 -13.13 6.38 2.33
C ASP A 41 -13.58 7.37 1.26
N TYR A 42 -13.05 8.58 1.28
CA TYR A 42 -13.32 9.60 0.28
C TYR A 42 -12.71 9.21 -1.07
N HIS A 43 -13.46 9.45 -2.14
CA HIS A 43 -12.97 9.27 -3.50
C HIS A 43 -12.43 10.59 -4.05
N TYR A 44 -11.19 10.58 -4.47
CA TYR A 44 -10.48 11.72 -5.02
C TYR A 44 -10.66 11.78 -6.54
N LEU A 45 -11.35 12.83 -7.02
CA LEU A 45 -11.62 13.03 -8.45
C LEU A 45 -10.49 13.75 -9.19
N GLY A 46 -9.55 14.34 -8.46
CA GLY A 46 -8.46 15.10 -9.08
C GLY A 46 -8.35 16.53 -8.54
N VAL A 47 -7.84 17.42 -9.39
CA VAL A 47 -7.61 18.82 -9.08
C VAL A 47 -8.52 19.69 -9.95
N ASN A 48 -9.20 20.64 -9.36
CA ASN A 48 -9.92 21.67 -10.11
C ASN A 48 -8.91 22.50 -10.94
N PRO A 49 -8.98 22.46 -12.27
CA PRO A 49 -8.00 23.13 -13.12
C PRO A 49 -7.99 24.66 -12.97
N ASN A 50 -9.10 25.24 -12.50
CA ASN A 50 -9.24 26.68 -12.36
C ASN A 50 -8.65 27.20 -11.05
N SER A 51 -8.76 26.44 -9.98
CA SER A 51 -8.38 26.92 -8.64
C SER A 51 -7.19 26.16 -8.04
N GLY A 52 -6.93 24.95 -8.52
CA GLY A 52 -5.91 24.05 -7.98
C GLY A 52 -6.31 23.35 -6.69
N LEU A 53 -7.57 23.44 -6.27
CA LEU A 53 -8.07 22.72 -5.11
C LEU A 53 -8.34 21.25 -5.44
N PRO A 54 -8.21 20.34 -4.46
CA PRO A 54 -8.63 18.95 -4.63
C PRO A 54 -10.14 18.86 -4.81
N MET A 55 -10.61 17.85 -5.50
CA MET A 55 -12.03 17.53 -5.66
C MET A 55 -12.30 16.14 -5.11
N TYR A 56 -13.32 16.06 -4.25
CA TYR A 56 -13.79 14.81 -3.64
C TYR A 56 -15.25 14.60 -3.96
N THR A 57 -15.64 13.35 -4.19
CA THR A 57 -17.04 13.00 -4.46
C THR A 57 -17.92 13.30 -3.25
N VAL A 58 -19.09 13.86 -3.51
CA VAL A 58 -20.18 13.96 -2.56
C VAL A 58 -21.41 13.23 -3.12
N ASP A 59 -22.10 12.46 -2.28
CA ASP A 59 -23.33 11.75 -2.66
C ASP A 59 -24.41 12.77 -3.01
N GLU A 60 -25.24 12.46 -4.00
CA GLU A 60 -26.34 13.35 -4.42
C GLU A 60 -27.28 13.69 -3.25
N GLU A 61 -27.50 12.72 -2.36
CA GLU A 61 -28.34 12.91 -1.17
C GLU A 61 -27.70 13.86 -0.15
N ASP A 62 -26.36 13.94 -0.10
CA ASP A 62 -25.59 14.80 0.79
C ASP A 62 -25.23 16.14 0.13
N TYR A 63 -25.45 16.29 -1.18
CA TYR A 63 -25.11 17.51 -1.91
C TYR A 63 -26.18 18.58 -1.72
N SER A 64 -25.82 19.62 -0.99
CA SER A 64 -26.71 20.76 -0.70
C SER A 64 -25.97 22.08 -0.93
N PRO A 65 -26.14 22.74 -2.07
CA PRO A 65 -25.52 24.04 -2.33
C PRO A 65 -25.80 25.06 -1.23
N ALA A 66 -27.00 25.01 -0.64
CA ALA A 66 -27.38 25.94 0.43
C ALA A 66 -26.53 25.76 1.71
N ASP A 67 -26.09 24.52 2.00
CA ASP A 67 -25.24 24.24 3.15
C ASP A 67 -23.78 24.59 2.87
N PHE A 68 -23.38 24.68 1.59
CA PHE A 68 -22.03 25.00 1.15
C PHE A 68 -21.80 26.49 0.96
N ASP A 69 -22.86 27.24 0.71
CA ASP A 69 -22.80 28.70 0.52
C ASP A 69 -22.24 29.40 1.75
N GLY A 70 -21.31 30.33 1.51
CA GLY A 70 -20.69 31.12 2.58
C GLY A 70 -19.57 30.38 3.33
N VAL A 71 -19.30 29.09 3.06
CA VAL A 71 -18.18 28.36 3.66
C VAL A 71 -16.87 28.83 3.06
N LYS A 72 -16.05 29.49 3.88
CA LYS A 72 -14.81 30.09 3.44
C LYS A 72 -13.84 29.05 2.87
N GLY A 73 -13.48 29.23 1.60
CA GLY A 73 -12.50 28.37 0.92
C GLY A 73 -13.04 27.02 0.45
N LEU A 74 -14.33 26.76 0.58
CA LEU A 74 -15.01 25.64 -0.03
C LEU A 74 -15.37 25.96 -1.47
N GLU A 75 -15.00 25.08 -2.38
CA GLU A 75 -15.51 25.04 -3.75
C GLU A 75 -16.33 23.77 -3.92
N TYR A 76 -17.37 23.85 -4.72
CA TYR A 76 -18.26 22.74 -5.01
C TYR A 76 -18.84 22.88 -6.42
N GLY A 77 -19.35 21.80 -6.96
CA GLY A 77 -19.92 21.80 -8.30
C GLY A 77 -20.32 20.41 -8.77
N GLN A 78 -20.62 20.33 -10.05
CA GLN A 78 -20.95 19.10 -10.74
C GLN A 78 -20.05 18.94 -11.96
N MET A 79 -19.56 17.71 -12.18
CA MET A 79 -18.80 17.35 -13.35
C MET A 79 -19.73 17.09 -14.55
N GLU A 80 -19.18 16.98 -15.76
CA GLU A 80 -19.93 16.71 -16.99
C GLU A 80 -20.69 15.38 -16.97
N ASP A 81 -20.18 14.40 -16.21
CA ASP A 81 -20.80 13.08 -16.03
C ASP A 81 -21.91 13.05 -14.99
N GLY A 82 -22.20 14.19 -14.36
CA GLY A 82 -23.21 14.33 -13.32
C GLY A 82 -22.68 14.14 -11.89
N THR A 83 -21.41 13.79 -11.69
CA THR A 83 -20.83 13.57 -10.37
C THR A 83 -20.70 14.89 -9.61
N TYR A 84 -21.26 14.97 -8.42
CA TYR A 84 -21.10 16.12 -7.53
C TYR A 84 -19.76 16.05 -6.78
N TRP A 85 -19.16 17.20 -6.56
CA TRP A 85 -17.89 17.31 -5.88
C TRP A 85 -17.80 18.51 -4.94
N VAL A 86 -16.94 18.38 -3.94
CA VAL A 86 -16.54 19.42 -3.00
C VAL A 86 -15.02 19.43 -2.83
N SER A 87 -14.46 20.58 -2.44
CA SER A 87 -13.00 20.72 -2.29
C SER A 87 -12.48 20.33 -0.90
N GLN A 88 -13.36 20.02 0.06
CA GLN A 88 -12.98 19.66 1.43
C GLN A 88 -13.65 18.35 1.85
N THR A 89 -12.87 17.46 2.45
CA THR A 89 -13.37 16.14 2.89
C THR A 89 -14.40 16.21 4.00
N SER A 90 -14.43 17.30 4.78
CA SER A 90 -15.45 17.53 5.81
C SER A 90 -16.88 17.65 5.25
N TYR A 91 -17.01 17.93 3.96
CA TYR A 91 -18.27 18.04 3.23
C TYR A 91 -18.44 16.96 2.16
N ALA A 92 -17.46 16.09 2.02
CA ALA A 92 -17.47 14.98 1.06
C ALA A 92 -18.13 13.74 1.68
N SER A 93 -18.67 12.87 0.84
CA SER A 93 -19.24 11.60 1.26
C SER A 93 -18.20 10.47 1.17
N ARG A 94 -18.16 9.62 2.19
CA ARG A 94 -17.40 8.39 2.14
C ARG A 94 -18.16 7.33 1.36
N GLN A 95 -17.42 6.54 0.59
CA GLN A 95 -18.02 5.52 -0.25
C GLN A 95 -17.18 4.24 -0.32
N LYS A 96 -17.79 3.17 -0.81
CA LYS A 96 -17.09 1.92 -1.12
C LYS A 96 -16.19 2.15 -2.33
N LEU A 97 -14.89 2.00 -2.14
CA LEU A 97 -13.91 2.28 -3.20
C LEU A 97 -13.71 1.11 -4.18
N GLY A 98 -14.36 -0.03 -3.95
CA GLY A 98 -14.15 -1.23 -4.76
C GLY A 98 -12.74 -1.80 -4.66
N LYS A 99 -11.97 -1.39 -3.67
CA LYS A 99 -10.59 -1.77 -3.42
C LYS A 99 -10.49 -2.49 -2.09
N SER A 100 -9.76 -3.61 -2.02
CA SER A 100 -9.52 -4.38 -0.80
C SER A 100 -8.04 -4.46 -0.50
N ALA A 101 -7.67 -4.58 0.78
CA ALA A 101 -6.30 -4.86 1.16
C ALA A 101 -5.90 -6.32 0.88
N ILE A 102 -6.88 -7.20 0.72
CA ILE A 102 -6.63 -8.63 0.52
C ILE A 102 -6.18 -8.88 -0.92
N PRO A 103 -5.04 -9.58 -1.13
CA PRO A 103 -4.57 -9.91 -2.45
C PRO A 103 -5.47 -10.92 -3.16
N GLU A 104 -5.47 -10.90 -4.48
CA GLU A 104 -6.15 -11.89 -5.31
C GLU A 104 -5.38 -13.21 -5.33
N VAL A 105 -4.05 -13.12 -5.46
CA VAL A 105 -3.15 -14.28 -5.49
C VAL A 105 -1.87 -13.95 -4.73
N TYR A 106 -1.38 -14.92 -3.96
CA TYR A 106 -0.06 -14.84 -3.36
C TYR A 106 0.58 -16.23 -3.30
N GLY A 107 1.90 -16.25 -3.25
CA GLY A 107 2.64 -17.51 -3.23
C GLY A 107 4.14 -17.32 -3.15
N GLY A 108 4.84 -18.44 -3.33
CA GLY A 108 6.30 -18.47 -3.41
C GLY A 108 6.76 -19.55 -4.35
N ILE A 109 7.95 -19.32 -4.92
CA ILE A 109 8.65 -20.29 -5.74
C ILE A 109 9.99 -20.55 -5.05
N SER A 110 10.29 -21.82 -4.82
CA SER A 110 11.59 -22.23 -4.32
C SER A 110 12.20 -23.28 -5.25
N THR A 111 13.50 -23.19 -5.45
CA THR A 111 14.27 -24.16 -6.21
C THR A 111 15.57 -24.48 -5.50
N SER A 112 16.05 -25.70 -5.68
CA SER A 112 17.37 -26.12 -5.22
C SER A 112 18.07 -26.92 -6.31
N LEU A 113 19.36 -26.68 -6.49
CA LEU A 113 20.21 -27.33 -7.46
C LEU A 113 21.47 -27.82 -6.75
N GLU A 114 21.87 -29.04 -7.01
CA GLU A 114 23.09 -29.61 -6.47
C GLU A 114 23.92 -30.21 -7.61
N ALA A 115 25.18 -29.82 -7.75
CA ALA A 115 26.08 -30.35 -8.74
C ALA A 115 27.54 -30.16 -8.31
N TYR A 116 28.36 -31.19 -8.49
CA TYR A 116 29.82 -31.13 -8.30
C TYR A 116 30.26 -30.59 -6.93
N GLY A 117 29.47 -30.84 -5.89
CA GLY A 117 29.72 -30.34 -4.53
C GLY A 117 29.14 -28.93 -4.25
N PHE A 118 28.68 -28.24 -5.27
CA PHE A 118 27.91 -26.99 -5.09
C PHE A 118 26.45 -27.29 -4.80
N ASP A 119 25.89 -26.53 -3.89
CA ASP A 119 24.44 -26.43 -3.64
C ASP A 119 23.97 -24.98 -3.76
N LEU A 120 22.93 -24.78 -4.52
CA LEU A 120 22.25 -23.48 -4.68
C LEU A 120 20.79 -23.65 -4.31
N SER A 121 20.31 -22.80 -3.38
CA SER A 121 18.89 -22.69 -3.06
C SER A 121 18.44 -21.27 -3.27
N VAL A 122 17.29 -21.08 -3.92
CA VAL A 122 16.66 -19.78 -4.16
C VAL A 122 15.22 -19.84 -3.70
N GLN A 123 14.81 -18.85 -2.92
CA GLN A 123 13.44 -18.69 -2.45
C GLN A 123 12.90 -17.32 -2.81
N THR A 124 11.75 -17.30 -3.43
CA THR A 124 11.02 -16.08 -3.78
C THR A 124 9.64 -16.07 -3.17
N ALA A 125 9.05 -14.88 -3.08
CA ALA A 125 7.65 -14.74 -2.75
C ALA A 125 7.04 -13.62 -3.60
N PHE A 126 5.75 -13.75 -3.89
CA PHE A 126 5.02 -12.77 -4.67
C PHE A 126 3.60 -12.60 -4.16
N GLN A 127 3.04 -11.45 -4.47
CA GLN A 127 1.64 -11.11 -4.25
C GLN A 127 1.15 -10.33 -5.46
N ILE A 128 -0.07 -10.63 -5.91
CA ILE A 128 -0.75 -9.95 -7.01
C ILE A 128 -2.08 -9.45 -6.49
N GLY A 129 -2.40 -8.20 -6.79
CA GLY A 129 -3.60 -7.55 -6.30
C GLY A 129 -3.49 -7.08 -4.84
N GLY A 130 -4.61 -6.64 -4.30
CA GLY A 130 -4.70 -5.92 -3.05
C GLY A 130 -4.20 -4.48 -3.16
N TYR A 131 -4.61 -3.69 -2.19
CA TYR A 131 -4.23 -2.29 -2.08
C TYR A 131 -3.67 -1.98 -0.70
N VAL A 132 -2.80 -1.00 -0.65
CA VAL A 132 -2.24 -0.48 0.59
C VAL A 132 -2.32 1.04 0.60
N TYR A 133 -2.69 1.60 1.75
CA TYR A 133 -2.67 3.03 1.98
C TYR A 133 -1.23 3.47 2.29
N ASP A 134 -0.65 4.26 1.37
CA ASP A 134 0.72 4.75 1.50
C ASP A 134 0.76 6.03 2.35
N SER A 135 0.69 5.87 3.67
CA SER A 135 0.66 6.97 4.63
C SER A 135 1.93 7.82 4.63
N TYR A 136 3.08 7.22 4.29
CA TYR A 136 4.33 7.97 4.14
C TYR A 136 4.27 8.95 2.99
N TYR A 137 3.84 8.47 1.85
CA TYR A 137 3.71 9.34 0.68
C TYR A 137 2.65 10.41 0.92
N ALA A 138 1.54 10.06 1.55
CA ALA A 138 0.51 11.03 1.93
C ALA A 138 1.09 12.13 2.82
N SER A 139 1.87 11.77 3.85
CA SER A 139 2.48 12.75 4.75
C SER A 139 3.53 13.63 4.06
N LEU A 140 4.33 13.06 3.15
CA LEU A 140 5.34 13.80 2.38
C LEU A 140 4.74 14.67 1.25
N MET A 141 3.45 14.49 0.94
CA MET A 141 2.70 15.29 -0.02
C MET A 141 1.74 16.27 0.64
N GLY A 142 1.85 16.45 1.95
CA GLY A 142 1.04 17.38 2.73
C GLY A 142 1.39 18.86 2.51
N SER A 143 0.77 19.73 3.29
CA SER A 143 0.95 21.19 3.20
C SER A 143 2.38 21.67 3.53
N GLY A 144 3.17 20.82 4.18
CA GLY A 144 4.55 21.11 4.60
C GLY A 144 4.61 22.07 5.79
N GLU A 145 5.12 21.59 6.90
CA GLU A 145 5.48 22.41 8.03
C GLU A 145 6.97 22.80 7.96
N TYR A 146 7.34 23.87 8.63
CA TYR A 146 8.74 24.27 8.71
C TYR A 146 9.60 23.14 9.28
N GLY A 147 10.68 22.80 8.56
CA GLY A 147 11.57 21.70 8.93
C GLY A 147 11.16 20.30 8.43
N GLN A 148 10.03 20.16 7.73
CA GLN A 148 9.64 18.93 7.07
C GLN A 148 10.08 18.89 5.60
N ASN A 149 10.40 17.68 5.12
CA ASN A 149 10.75 17.45 3.74
C ASN A 149 9.51 17.03 2.93
N TRP A 150 9.44 17.50 1.70
CA TRP A 150 8.44 17.03 0.73
C TRP A 150 8.99 15.92 -0.16
N HIS A 151 8.10 15.06 -0.64
CA HIS A 151 8.40 14.18 -1.74
C HIS A 151 8.60 15.01 -3.02
N LYS A 152 9.55 14.58 -3.90
CA LYS A 152 9.84 15.27 -5.16
C LYS A 152 8.62 15.49 -6.07
N ASP A 153 7.58 14.66 -5.95
CA ASP A 153 6.36 14.80 -6.74
C ASP A 153 5.58 16.08 -6.42
N ILE A 154 5.89 16.77 -5.31
CA ILE A 154 5.31 18.08 -5.00
C ILE A 154 5.61 19.12 -6.09
N PHE A 155 6.70 18.96 -6.85
CA PHE A 155 7.00 19.82 -7.98
C PHE A 155 6.01 19.70 -9.13
N LYS A 156 5.24 18.62 -9.19
CA LYS A 156 4.15 18.42 -10.16
C LYS A 156 2.85 19.13 -9.75
N ARG A 157 2.85 19.86 -8.63
CA ARG A 157 1.66 20.53 -8.11
C ARG A 157 1.03 21.46 -9.13
N TRP A 158 -0.23 21.72 -8.94
CA TRP A 158 -0.95 22.72 -9.70
C TRP A 158 -0.29 24.11 -9.55
N THR A 159 -0.17 24.80 -10.65
CA THR A 159 0.22 26.20 -10.78
C THR A 159 -0.58 26.81 -11.94
N PRO A 160 -0.67 28.13 -12.06
CA PRO A 160 -1.33 28.76 -13.21
C PRO A 160 -0.76 28.37 -14.58
N THR A 161 0.46 27.84 -14.61
CA THR A 161 1.14 27.33 -15.82
C THR A 161 1.11 25.80 -15.92
N ASN A 162 0.63 25.09 -14.90
CA ASN A 162 0.49 23.62 -14.87
C ASN A 162 -0.88 23.26 -14.28
N THR A 163 -1.93 23.44 -15.07
CA THR A 163 -3.31 23.22 -14.63
C THR A 163 -3.77 21.76 -14.79
N THR A 164 -3.04 20.98 -15.61
CA THR A 164 -3.36 19.56 -15.87
C THR A 164 -2.47 18.67 -15.01
N THR A 165 -2.85 18.51 -13.75
CA THR A 165 -2.10 17.72 -12.77
C THR A 165 -3.03 17.04 -11.78
N SER A 166 -2.59 15.92 -11.19
CA SER A 166 -3.26 15.24 -10.09
C SER A 166 -2.78 15.68 -8.70
N VAL A 167 -1.86 16.66 -8.63
CA VAL A 167 -1.33 17.16 -7.37
C VAL A 167 -1.88 18.56 -7.11
N PRO A 168 -2.68 18.76 -6.06
CA PRO A 168 -3.26 20.07 -5.73
C PRO A 168 -2.20 21.15 -5.51
N LYS A 169 -2.62 22.40 -5.55
CA LYS A 169 -1.75 23.51 -5.16
C LYS A 169 -1.35 23.38 -3.70
N VAL A 170 -0.13 23.75 -3.39
CA VAL A 170 0.33 23.85 -2.00
C VAL A 170 -0.29 25.09 -1.37
N GLN A 171 -0.91 24.91 -0.21
CA GLN A 171 -1.50 25.98 0.58
C GLN A 171 -0.87 26.03 1.96
N ASN A 172 -0.61 27.24 2.44
CA ASN A 172 -0.10 27.43 3.78
C ASN A 172 -1.26 27.32 4.79
N ASN A 173 -1.17 26.35 5.69
CA ASN A 173 -2.02 26.19 6.89
C ASN A 173 -3.52 25.92 6.72
N THR A 174 -4.08 25.65 5.56
CA THR A 174 -5.55 25.66 5.51
C THR A 174 -6.22 24.55 4.75
N GLN A 175 -5.49 23.72 4.01
CA GLN A 175 -6.19 22.71 3.24
C GLN A 175 -5.41 21.42 3.16
N ASN A 176 -6.08 20.49 3.44
CA ASN A 176 -5.87 19.08 3.57
C ASN A 176 -5.55 18.43 2.23
N ILE A 177 -4.46 18.85 1.61
CA ILE A 177 -3.96 18.20 0.38
C ILE A 177 -3.48 16.75 0.63
N SER A 178 -3.34 16.37 1.89
CA SER A 178 -3.00 15.02 2.35
C SER A 178 -4.15 14.29 3.06
N GLU A 179 -5.39 14.81 2.95
CA GLU A 179 -6.56 14.16 3.53
C GLU A 179 -6.70 12.70 3.11
N ALA A 180 -7.24 11.91 4.03
CA ALA A 180 -7.54 10.50 3.79
C ALA A 180 -8.44 10.38 2.56
N SER A 181 -8.00 9.60 1.58
CA SER A 181 -8.75 9.33 0.37
C SER A 181 -8.09 8.21 -0.42
N ASP A 182 -8.77 7.71 -1.43
CA ASP A 182 -8.23 6.70 -2.31
C ASP A 182 -7.07 7.18 -3.20
N ARG A 183 -6.75 8.46 -3.19
CA ARG A 183 -5.54 9.02 -3.81
C ARG A 183 -4.27 8.36 -3.29
N TRP A 184 -4.27 7.89 -2.05
CA TRP A 184 -3.13 7.28 -1.39
C TRP A 184 -3.14 5.75 -1.44
N LEU A 185 -4.19 5.17 -2.02
CA LEU A 185 -4.26 3.74 -2.24
C LEU A 185 -3.43 3.35 -3.46
N ILE A 186 -2.42 2.53 -3.22
CA ILE A 186 -1.56 1.97 -4.26
C ILE A 186 -1.64 0.45 -4.24
N THR A 187 -1.36 -0.20 -5.37
CA THR A 187 -1.34 -1.67 -5.40
C THR A 187 -0.33 -2.25 -4.42
N ALA A 188 -0.73 -3.27 -3.70
CA ALA A 188 0.10 -4.04 -2.79
C ALA A 188 0.83 -5.20 -3.48
N SER A 189 0.81 -5.26 -4.81
CA SER A 189 1.53 -6.27 -5.58
C SER A 189 3.03 -6.15 -5.38
N TYR A 190 3.69 -7.27 -5.18
CA TYR A 190 5.14 -7.31 -5.06
C TYR A 190 5.73 -8.63 -5.56
N PHE A 191 7.02 -8.58 -5.87
CA PHE A 191 7.89 -9.73 -6.02
C PHE A 191 9.11 -9.55 -5.11
N SER A 192 9.45 -10.59 -4.34
CA SER A 192 10.55 -10.56 -3.37
C SER A 192 11.48 -11.75 -3.55
N LEU A 193 12.78 -11.47 -3.65
CA LEU A 193 13.84 -12.46 -3.53
C LEU A 193 14.20 -12.59 -2.06
N ARG A 194 13.65 -13.62 -1.42
CA ARG A 194 13.71 -13.80 0.03
C ARG A 194 15.04 -14.34 0.51
N ASN A 195 15.52 -15.40 -0.17
CA ASN A 195 16.74 -16.07 0.25
C ASN A 195 17.46 -16.63 -0.97
N ILE A 196 18.77 -16.48 -0.98
CA ILE A 196 19.69 -17.25 -1.83
C ILE A 196 20.74 -17.85 -0.93
N THR A 197 20.91 -19.16 -1.00
CA THR A 197 22.01 -19.87 -0.34
C THR A 197 22.87 -20.53 -1.39
N LEU A 198 24.16 -20.24 -1.36
CA LEU A 198 25.17 -20.92 -2.16
C LEU A 198 26.14 -21.63 -1.23
N GLY A 199 26.22 -22.94 -1.34
CA GLY A 199 27.14 -23.78 -0.57
C GLY A 199 28.12 -24.56 -1.46
N TYR A 200 29.22 -24.93 -0.86
CA TYR A 200 30.17 -25.88 -1.46
C TYR A 200 30.62 -26.90 -0.42
N THR A 201 30.37 -28.16 -0.70
CA THR A 201 30.81 -29.30 0.11
C THR A 201 32.06 -29.91 -0.49
N PHE A 202 33.12 -29.90 0.29
CA PHE A 202 34.42 -30.42 -0.16
C PHE A 202 34.40 -31.93 -0.37
N PRO A 203 35.17 -32.46 -1.38
CA PRO A 203 35.25 -33.89 -1.63
C PRO A 203 35.79 -34.67 -0.43
N LYS A 204 35.18 -35.80 -0.12
CA LYS A 204 35.58 -36.68 1.01
C LYS A 204 37.07 -36.99 1.02
N LYS A 205 37.67 -37.27 -0.15
CA LYS A 205 39.11 -37.58 -0.29
C LYS A 205 40.03 -36.50 0.31
N TRP A 206 39.62 -35.23 0.30
CA TRP A 206 40.41 -34.14 0.88
C TRP A 206 40.22 -34.11 2.40
N MET A 207 39.02 -34.43 2.87
CA MET A 207 38.67 -34.39 4.29
C MET A 207 39.24 -35.53 5.09
N GLU A 208 39.37 -36.73 4.51
CA GLU A 208 39.95 -37.88 5.14
C GLU A 208 41.40 -37.63 5.60
N LYS A 209 42.20 -36.88 4.84
CA LYS A 209 43.56 -36.49 5.21
C LYS A 209 43.58 -35.59 6.46
N ALA A 210 42.55 -34.83 6.67
CA ALA A 210 42.40 -33.92 7.82
C ALA A 210 41.66 -34.58 8.99
N LYS A 211 41.25 -35.86 8.89
CA LYS A 211 40.43 -36.57 9.88
C LYS A 211 39.08 -35.87 10.15
N ILE A 212 38.55 -35.20 9.13
CA ILE A 212 37.24 -34.51 9.16
C ILE A 212 36.28 -35.32 8.30
N ARG A 213 35.08 -35.57 8.78
CA ARG A 213 34.04 -36.31 8.02
C ARG A 213 33.47 -35.50 6.87
N SER A 214 33.22 -34.22 7.11
CA SER A 214 32.68 -33.30 6.09
C SER A 214 33.02 -31.85 6.39
N LEU A 215 33.23 -31.06 5.35
CA LEU A 215 33.38 -29.59 5.40
C LEU A 215 32.48 -28.99 4.33
N ARG A 216 31.61 -28.08 4.73
CA ARG A 216 30.81 -27.27 3.83
C ARG A 216 30.99 -25.79 4.17
N LEU A 217 31.30 -24.98 3.18
CA LEU A 217 31.27 -23.52 3.24
C LEU A 217 30.00 -23.05 2.56
N TYR A 218 29.37 -22.00 3.11
CA TYR A 218 28.20 -21.46 2.49
C TYR A 218 28.08 -19.96 2.72
N VAL A 219 27.37 -19.29 1.79
CA VAL A 219 26.98 -17.89 1.88
C VAL A 219 25.46 -17.82 1.72
N VAL A 220 24.82 -17.02 2.55
CA VAL A 220 23.37 -16.82 2.56
C VAL A 220 23.09 -15.33 2.39
N GLY A 221 22.21 -15.01 1.46
CA GLY A 221 21.67 -13.68 1.33
C GLY A 221 20.17 -13.67 1.60
N ASP A 222 19.72 -12.85 2.56
CA ASP A 222 18.33 -12.72 2.92
C ASP A 222 17.78 -11.34 2.52
N ASN A 223 16.53 -11.31 2.07
CA ASN A 223 15.83 -10.11 1.64
C ASN A 223 16.60 -9.29 0.59
N LEU A 224 17.18 -9.97 -0.40
CA LEU A 224 18.10 -9.39 -1.37
C LEU A 224 17.43 -8.36 -2.30
N ALA A 225 16.17 -8.58 -2.64
CA ALA A 225 15.44 -7.68 -3.52
C ALA A 225 13.93 -7.66 -3.21
N LEU A 226 13.34 -6.49 -3.38
CA LEU A 226 11.90 -6.27 -3.36
C LEU A 226 11.54 -5.35 -4.52
N ALA A 227 10.67 -5.83 -5.40
CA ALA A 227 10.00 -5.03 -6.42
C ALA A 227 8.55 -4.79 -5.98
N SER A 228 8.16 -3.54 -5.84
CA SER A 228 6.81 -3.10 -5.48
C SER A 228 6.41 -1.88 -6.30
N ALA A 229 5.18 -1.43 -6.18
CA ALA A 229 4.62 -0.33 -6.96
C ALA A 229 5.36 1.01 -6.77
N ARG A 230 6.00 1.20 -5.61
CA ARG A 230 6.80 2.39 -5.32
C ARG A 230 8.09 2.01 -4.62
N LYS A 231 9.20 2.60 -5.05
CA LYS A 231 10.49 2.42 -4.37
C LYS A 231 10.41 2.90 -2.92
N GLY A 232 10.78 2.04 -1.99
CA GLY A 232 10.70 2.31 -0.55
C GLY A 232 9.40 1.85 0.12
N LEU A 233 8.37 1.50 -0.65
CA LEU A 233 7.16 0.88 -0.13
C LEU A 233 7.37 -0.62 0.03
N ASP A 234 7.19 -1.13 1.24
CA ASP A 234 7.14 -2.57 1.53
C ASP A 234 5.72 -3.00 1.91
N PRO A 235 4.92 -3.50 0.97
CA PRO A 235 3.53 -3.88 1.23
C PRO A 235 3.38 -5.11 2.14
N ARG A 236 4.47 -5.83 2.41
CA ARG A 236 4.49 -7.02 3.28
C ARG A 236 4.32 -6.68 4.77
N GLN A 237 4.44 -5.40 5.13
CA GLN A 237 4.39 -4.94 6.53
C GLN A 237 2.97 -4.89 7.10
N SER A 238 1.94 -4.91 6.26
CA SER A 238 0.58 -4.74 6.71
C SER A 238 -0.39 -5.67 5.98
N PHE A 239 -1.06 -6.52 6.74
CA PHE A 239 -2.12 -7.36 6.22
C PHE A 239 -3.44 -6.59 6.03
N SER A 240 -3.65 -5.54 6.81
CA SER A 240 -4.85 -4.69 6.70
C SER A 240 -4.76 -3.62 5.61
N GLY A 241 -3.61 -3.50 4.93
CA GLY A 241 -3.41 -2.49 3.91
C GLY A 241 -3.14 -1.07 4.44
N SER A 242 -2.69 -0.95 5.69
CA SER A 242 -2.26 0.31 6.27
C SER A 242 -0.75 0.28 6.51
N THR A 243 0.00 1.22 5.97
CA THR A 243 1.44 1.34 6.24
C THR A 243 1.68 2.18 7.49
N GLY A 244 2.61 1.74 8.34
CA GLY A 244 3.11 2.50 9.48
C GLY A 244 4.60 2.83 9.31
N TYR A 245 5.18 3.62 10.23
CA TYR A 245 6.62 3.97 10.22
C TYR A 245 7.50 2.77 10.63
N ASN A 246 7.36 1.66 9.93
CA ASN A 246 8.13 0.46 10.17
C ASN A 246 9.28 0.35 9.18
N TYR A 247 10.44 -0.11 9.65
CA TYR A 247 11.54 -0.43 8.76
C TYR A 247 11.21 -1.66 7.91
N SER A 248 11.55 -1.60 6.63
CA SER A 248 11.53 -2.78 5.77
C SER A 248 12.54 -3.81 6.26
N ALA A 249 12.29 -5.09 5.95
CA ALA A 249 13.23 -6.15 6.24
C ALA A 249 14.60 -5.85 5.64
N LEU A 250 15.65 -5.91 6.46
CA LEU A 250 17.01 -5.59 6.05
C LEU A 250 17.55 -6.65 5.09
N CYS A 251 18.30 -6.21 4.09
CA CYS A 251 19.14 -7.08 3.29
C CYS A 251 20.31 -7.55 4.17
N THR A 252 20.46 -8.85 4.33
CA THR A 252 21.51 -9.46 5.16
C THR A 252 22.33 -10.45 4.31
N VAL A 253 23.64 -10.38 4.44
CA VAL A 253 24.55 -11.37 3.85
C VAL A 253 25.36 -12.00 4.98
N SER A 254 25.32 -13.33 5.05
CA SER A 254 26.00 -14.11 6.07
C SER A 254 26.86 -15.20 5.41
N GLY A 255 27.97 -15.56 6.05
CA GLY A 255 28.80 -16.70 5.67
C GLY A 255 28.91 -17.69 6.83
N GLY A 256 28.97 -18.96 6.51
CA GLY A 256 29.10 -20.00 7.51
C GLY A 256 29.96 -21.17 7.08
N ILE A 257 30.46 -21.92 8.08
CA ILE A 257 31.24 -23.14 7.93
C ILE A 257 30.54 -24.23 8.72
N SER A 258 30.30 -25.37 8.07
CA SER A 258 29.78 -26.57 8.72
C SER A 258 30.86 -27.66 8.69
N LEU A 259 31.23 -28.14 9.88
CA LEU A 259 32.21 -29.18 10.09
C LEU A 259 31.53 -30.39 10.71
N GLY A 260 31.81 -31.60 10.16
CA GLY A 260 31.42 -32.86 10.73
C GLY A 260 32.67 -33.69 11.08
N PHE A 261 32.68 -34.25 12.28
CA PHE A 261 33.76 -35.12 12.77
C PHE A 261 33.33 -36.58 12.84
#